data_00f4d392fe5a28ebfe659d4d92b5f6c0
#
_entry.id   00f4d392fe5a28ebfe659d4d92b5f6c0
#
_cell.length_a   1.000
_cell.length_b   1.000
_cell.length_c   1.000
_cell.angle_alpha   90.00
_cell.angle_beta   90.00
_cell.angle_gamma   90.00
#
_symmetry.space_group_name_H-M   'P 1'
#
loop_
_entity.id
_entity.type
_entity.pdbx_description
1 polymer ?
#
loop_
_entity_poly.entity_id
_entity_poly.type
_entity_poly.pdbx_seq_one_letter_code
_entity_poly.pdbx_strand_id
1 'polypeptide(L)'
;MALASELMDRRTLLAGLASGCVVALAGCQTNPSTGRQQLLLVSEGDLAQLSATTWRQTLEQERRVTDAAVVRRVSGVGQKLADRSGLARMPWEFAVFDSDQINAFVLPGGKVGVYRGILNLFENDDQLATVIGHEIGHVRGRHAAERVSQQIAAQVGLTVAQVALQQNEVRYAREIAGALGAGVTFGVILPFSRTQEYEADRLGVDIMAAGGYDPRQAVAFWDRMTQANAQRRQPLEFMSTHPSDGNRIAALNQYVVQRGYRA
;
A
#
# COMPACT_ATOMS: atom_id res chain seq x y z
N MET A 1 52.80 -3.02 20.18
CA MET A 1 51.95 -2.11 19.36
C MET A 1 50.53 -2.34 19.83
N ALA A 2 50.03 -1.44 20.67
CA ALA A 2 48.65 -1.50 21.19
C ALA A 2 47.74 -0.89 20.13
N LEU A 3 46.85 -1.71 19.56
CA LEU A 3 45.71 -1.21 18.79
C LEU A 3 44.73 -0.60 19.79
N ALA A 4 44.68 0.73 19.80
CA ALA A 4 43.68 1.47 20.53
C ALA A 4 42.32 1.06 19.95
N SER A 5 41.52 0.31 20.75
CA SER A 5 40.10 0.11 20.50
C SER A 5 39.42 1.47 20.67
N GLU A 6 39.16 2.15 19.57
CA GLU A 6 38.23 3.28 19.60
C GLU A 6 36.85 2.72 19.94
N LEU A 7 36.59 2.64 21.23
CA LEU A 7 35.22 2.47 21.76
C LEU A 7 34.40 3.62 21.19
N MET A 8 33.36 3.30 20.44
CA MET A 8 32.38 4.30 19.99
C MET A 8 31.94 5.05 21.25
N ASP A 9 32.38 6.29 21.39
CA ASP A 9 32.07 7.14 22.52
C ASP A 9 30.53 7.24 22.66
N ARG A 10 30.03 7.23 23.89
CA ARG A 10 28.64 7.47 24.22
C ARG A 10 28.06 8.69 23.47
N ARG A 11 28.91 9.69 23.21
CA ARG A 11 28.56 10.87 22.43
C ARG A 11 28.27 10.55 20.97
N THR A 12 29.06 9.68 20.33
CA THR A 12 28.86 9.24 18.94
C THR A 12 27.58 8.40 18.82
N LEU A 13 27.31 7.53 19.80
CA LEU A 13 26.05 6.77 19.88
C LEU A 13 24.84 7.69 20.08
N LEU A 14 24.94 8.63 21.00
CA LEU A 14 23.90 9.62 21.27
C LEU A 14 23.71 10.57 20.09
N ALA A 15 24.79 10.97 19.40
CA ALA A 15 24.70 11.77 18.18
C ALA A 15 24.02 11.00 17.03
N GLY A 16 24.32 9.71 16.88
CA GLY A 16 23.65 8.84 15.89
C GLY A 16 22.17 8.66 16.19
N LEU A 17 21.81 8.42 17.46
CA LEU A 17 20.43 8.35 17.90
C LEU A 17 19.68 9.69 17.75
N ALA A 18 20.34 10.81 18.10
CA ALA A 18 19.79 12.15 17.92
C ALA A 18 19.57 12.47 16.44
N SER A 19 20.51 12.12 15.57
CA SER A 19 20.38 12.29 14.12
C SER A 19 19.24 11.46 13.55
N GLY A 20 19.08 10.20 14.01
CA GLY A 20 17.95 9.34 13.63
C GLY A 20 16.61 9.91 14.10
N CYS A 21 16.55 10.47 15.31
CA CYS A 21 15.35 11.16 15.81
C CYS A 21 15.02 12.43 15.02
N VAL A 22 16.03 13.21 14.62
CA VAL A 22 15.83 14.43 13.81
C VAL A 22 15.30 14.08 12.42
N VAL A 23 15.83 13.05 11.77
CA VAL A 23 15.33 12.58 10.46
C VAL A 23 13.91 12.07 10.57
N ALA A 24 13.58 11.32 11.63
CA ALA A 24 12.21 10.85 11.86
C ALA A 24 11.24 12.00 12.11
N LEU A 25 11.63 13.01 12.90
CA LEU A 25 10.79 14.18 13.17
C LEU A 25 10.61 15.07 11.94
N ALA A 26 11.67 15.27 11.14
CA ALA A 26 11.60 16.05 9.92
C ALA A 26 10.77 15.39 8.80
N GLY A 27 10.71 14.06 8.80
CA GLY A 27 9.90 13.28 7.84
C GLY A 27 8.45 13.07 8.25
N CYS A 28 8.04 13.43 9.48
CA CYS A 28 6.66 13.28 9.93
C CYS A 28 5.76 14.36 9.32
N GLN A 29 4.76 13.94 8.56
CA GLN A 29 3.77 14.82 7.93
C GLN A 29 2.35 14.36 8.27
N THR A 30 1.44 15.31 8.46
CA THR A 30 0.02 14.99 8.62
C THR A 30 -0.60 14.77 7.23
N ASN A 31 -1.22 13.61 7.02
CA ASN A 31 -2.00 13.37 5.83
C ASN A 31 -3.29 14.20 5.87
N PRO A 32 -3.54 15.09 4.89
CA PRO A 32 -4.70 15.96 4.91
C PRO A 32 -6.03 15.22 4.74
N SER A 33 -6.01 14.00 4.20
CA SER A 33 -7.22 13.19 3.96
C SER A 33 -7.61 12.32 5.15
N THR A 34 -6.62 11.88 5.97
CA THR A 34 -6.85 10.98 7.11
C THR A 34 -6.62 11.66 8.46
N GLY A 35 -5.92 12.80 8.49
CA GLY A 35 -5.49 13.49 9.70
C GLY A 35 -4.36 12.77 10.46
N ARG A 36 -3.90 11.62 9.97
CA ARG A 36 -2.86 10.81 10.62
C ARG A 36 -1.45 11.31 10.29
N GLN A 37 -0.56 11.21 11.27
CA GLN A 37 0.87 11.42 11.08
C GLN A 37 1.49 10.25 10.32
N GLN A 38 2.27 10.56 9.30
CA GLN A 38 2.97 9.59 8.43
C GLN A 38 4.44 9.95 8.34
N LEU A 39 5.31 8.95 8.30
CA LEU A 39 6.72 9.13 7.95
C LEU A 39 6.85 9.16 6.42
N LEU A 40 7.23 10.29 5.86
CA LEU A 40 7.41 10.50 4.43
C LEU A 40 8.83 11.00 4.14
N LEU A 41 9.75 10.07 3.87
CA LEU A 41 11.16 10.34 3.51
C LEU A 41 11.35 10.43 1.99
N VAL A 42 10.38 9.95 1.21
CA VAL A 42 10.38 9.99 -0.25
C VAL A 42 9.24 10.87 -0.75
N SER A 43 9.48 11.62 -1.84
CA SER A 43 8.45 12.42 -2.44
C SER A 43 7.51 11.59 -3.31
N GLU A 44 6.25 12.01 -3.43
CA GLU A 44 5.30 11.38 -4.36
C GLU A 44 5.73 11.53 -5.82
N GLY A 45 6.46 12.61 -6.15
CA GLY A 45 7.01 12.82 -7.49
C GLY A 45 8.05 11.79 -7.87
N ASP A 46 9.00 11.51 -6.96
CA ASP A 46 10.05 10.49 -7.19
C ASP A 46 9.41 9.09 -7.34
N LEU A 47 8.43 8.77 -6.50
CA LEU A 47 7.70 7.51 -6.61
C LEU A 47 6.89 7.42 -7.90
N ALA A 48 6.25 8.50 -8.33
CA ALA A 48 5.51 8.52 -9.59
C ALA A 48 6.44 8.31 -10.80
N GLN A 49 7.64 8.88 -10.78
CA GLN A 49 8.64 8.68 -11.83
C GLN A 49 9.12 7.22 -11.88
N LEU A 50 9.44 6.61 -10.73
CA LEU A 50 9.81 5.20 -10.64
C LEU A 50 8.66 4.31 -11.11
N SER A 51 7.44 4.60 -10.67
CA SER A 51 6.23 3.88 -11.04
C SER A 51 5.93 3.95 -12.53
N ALA A 52 6.22 5.06 -13.20
CA ALA A 52 6.06 5.18 -14.65
C ALA A 52 6.98 4.22 -15.41
N THR A 53 8.16 3.94 -14.90
CA THR A 53 9.06 2.92 -15.47
C THR A 53 8.52 1.51 -15.24
N THR A 54 8.12 1.19 -14.00
CA THR A 54 7.49 -0.09 -13.67
C THR A 54 6.23 -0.32 -14.49
N TRP A 55 5.39 0.71 -14.66
CA TRP A 55 4.17 0.63 -15.46
C TRP A 55 4.45 0.26 -16.92
N ARG A 56 5.42 0.92 -17.56
CA ARG A 56 5.82 0.58 -18.94
C ARG A 56 6.28 -0.86 -19.06
N GLN A 57 7.13 -1.33 -18.13
CA GLN A 57 7.58 -2.72 -18.09
C GLN A 57 6.41 -3.70 -17.93
N THR A 58 5.46 -3.39 -17.03
CA THR A 58 4.25 -4.20 -16.83
C THR A 58 3.42 -4.28 -18.13
N LEU A 59 3.23 -3.14 -18.82
CA LEU A 59 2.49 -3.10 -20.09
C LEU A 59 3.17 -3.89 -21.23
N GLU A 60 4.49 -4.04 -21.17
CA GLU A 60 5.27 -4.84 -22.13
C GLU A 60 5.25 -6.33 -21.80
N GLN A 61 5.24 -6.69 -20.53
CA GLN A 61 5.35 -8.08 -20.06
C GLN A 61 3.99 -8.78 -19.97
N GLU A 62 2.95 -8.04 -19.58
CA GLU A 62 1.62 -8.59 -19.33
C GLU A 62 0.73 -8.48 -20.57
N ARG A 63 0.03 -9.56 -20.89
CA ARG A 63 -0.96 -9.55 -21.97
C ARG A 63 -2.18 -8.74 -21.55
N ARG A 64 -2.55 -7.75 -22.36
CA ARG A 64 -3.72 -6.90 -22.10
C ARG A 64 -4.97 -7.49 -22.74
N VAL A 65 -6.11 -7.29 -22.07
CA VAL A 65 -7.43 -7.54 -22.66
C VAL A 65 -7.67 -6.56 -23.80
N THR A 66 -8.08 -7.07 -24.95
CA THR A 66 -8.39 -6.27 -26.16
C THR A 66 -9.87 -6.01 -26.36
N ASP A 67 -10.75 -6.67 -25.57
CA ASP A 67 -12.19 -6.39 -25.60
C ASP A 67 -12.47 -4.95 -25.18
N ALA A 68 -12.89 -4.16 -26.15
CA ALA A 68 -13.15 -2.73 -25.95
C ALA A 68 -14.29 -2.46 -24.95
N ALA A 69 -15.25 -3.38 -24.75
CA ALA A 69 -16.32 -3.21 -23.78
C ALA A 69 -15.76 -3.36 -22.35
N VAL A 70 -14.93 -4.36 -22.12
CA VAL A 70 -14.28 -4.59 -20.83
C VAL A 70 -13.34 -3.44 -20.47
N VAL A 71 -12.50 -3.00 -21.42
CA VAL A 71 -11.58 -1.89 -21.21
C VAL A 71 -12.35 -0.59 -20.91
N ARG A 72 -13.39 -0.26 -21.68
CA ARG A 72 -14.22 0.93 -21.41
C ARG A 72 -14.95 0.86 -20.08
N ARG A 73 -15.43 -0.31 -19.67
CA ARG A 73 -16.09 -0.50 -18.36
C ARG A 73 -15.11 -0.15 -17.23
N VAL A 74 -13.93 -0.74 -17.22
CA VAL A 74 -12.93 -0.52 -16.16
C VAL A 74 -12.42 0.92 -16.17
N SER A 75 -12.02 1.45 -17.34
CA SER A 75 -11.53 2.82 -17.45
C SER A 75 -12.61 3.86 -17.14
N GLY A 76 -13.87 3.62 -17.52
CA GLY A 76 -14.98 4.50 -17.23
C GLY A 76 -15.31 4.59 -15.74
N VAL A 77 -15.38 3.44 -15.04
CA VAL A 77 -15.55 3.41 -13.59
C VAL A 77 -14.35 4.08 -12.91
N GLY A 78 -13.12 3.70 -13.31
CA GLY A 78 -11.90 4.23 -12.73
C GLY A 78 -11.76 5.75 -12.89
N GLN A 79 -11.99 6.29 -14.08
CA GLN A 79 -11.92 7.73 -14.34
C GLN A 79 -12.97 8.50 -13.53
N LYS A 80 -14.20 8.00 -13.47
CA LYS A 80 -15.27 8.62 -12.69
C LYS A 80 -14.92 8.70 -11.19
N LEU A 81 -14.29 7.66 -10.63
CA LEU A 81 -13.81 7.67 -9.25
C LEU A 81 -12.60 8.62 -9.07
N ALA A 82 -11.65 8.59 -10.00
CA ALA A 82 -10.49 9.45 -10.00
C ALA A 82 -10.88 10.94 -9.99
N ASP A 83 -11.85 11.33 -10.81
CA ASP A 83 -12.38 12.70 -10.87
C ASP A 83 -13.02 13.16 -9.55
N ARG A 84 -13.52 12.23 -8.74
CA ARG A 84 -14.16 12.50 -7.44
C ARG A 84 -13.25 12.27 -6.23
N SER A 85 -12.04 11.76 -6.45
CA SER A 85 -11.09 11.43 -5.38
C SER A 85 -10.38 12.63 -4.76
N GLY A 86 -10.48 13.82 -5.34
CA GLY A 86 -9.62 14.97 -5.03
C GLY A 86 -8.27 14.93 -5.74
N LEU A 87 -8.01 13.92 -6.57
CA LEU A 87 -6.78 13.71 -7.34
C LEU A 87 -7.03 13.76 -8.86
N ALA A 88 -8.06 14.48 -9.30
CA ALA A 88 -8.48 14.57 -10.70
C ALA A 88 -7.38 15.07 -11.66
N ARG A 89 -6.40 15.84 -11.15
CA ARG A 89 -5.28 16.37 -11.96
C ARG A 89 -4.15 15.36 -12.18
N MET A 90 -4.18 14.21 -11.48
CA MET A 90 -3.19 13.15 -11.66
C MET A 90 -3.40 12.49 -13.04
N PRO A 91 -2.32 12.10 -13.75
CA PRO A 91 -2.44 11.45 -15.07
C PRO A 91 -2.83 9.97 -14.91
N TRP A 92 -4.10 9.73 -14.63
CA TRP A 92 -4.64 8.39 -14.44
C TRP A 92 -4.57 7.57 -15.72
N GLU A 93 -4.09 6.35 -15.59
CA GLU A 93 -4.09 5.34 -16.65
C GLU A 93 -4.65 4.02 -16.09
N PHE A 94 -5.48 3.36 -16.89
CA PHE A 94 -6.12 2.10 -16.53
C PHE A 94 -5.77 1.04 -17.55
N ALA A 95 -5.35 -0.14 -17.10
CA ALA A 95 -5.13 -1.29 -17.95
C ALA A 95 -5.85 -2.52 -17.38
N VAL A 96 -6.33 -3.37 -18.28
CA VAL A 96 -6.89 -4.68 -17.93
C VAL A 96 -5.96 -5.76 -18.46
N PHE A 97 -5.47 -6.62 -17.56
CA PHE A 97 -4.56 -7.71 -17.89
C PHE A 97 -5.31 -9.02 -18.08
N ASP A 98 -4.98 -9.73 -19.16
CA ASP A 98 -5.59 -11.00 -19.55
C ASP A 98 -4.93 -12.16 -18.79
N SER A 99 -5.21 -12.22 -17.50
CA SER A 99 -4.73 -13.27 -16.60
C SER A 99 -5.84 -13.62 -15.60
N ASP A 100 -5.87 -14.88 -15.19
CA ASP A 100 -6.82 -15.40 -14.22
C ASP A 100 -6.44 -15.05 -12.76
N GLN A 101 -5.38 -14.27 -12.54
CA GLN A 101 -5.03 -13.75 -11.23
C GLN A 101 -6.18 -12.93 -10.67
N ILE A 102 -6.53 -13.19 -9.42
CA ILE A 102 -7.50 -12.39 -8.66
C ILE A 102 -6.71 -11.26 -8.01
N ASN A 103 -6.46 -10.21 -8.79
CA ASN A 103 -5.62 -9.09 -8.37
C ASN A 103 -6.03 -7.78 -9.03
N ALA A 104 -5.76 -6.67 -8.33
CA ALA A 104 -5.74 -5.31 -8.83
C ALA A 104 -4.67 -4.55 -8.08
N PHE A 105 -4.18 -3.44 -8.62
CA PHE A 105 -3.18 -2.62 -7.96
C PHE A 105 -3.21 -1.18 -8.48
N VAL A 106 -2.70 -0.27 -7.66
CA VAL A 106 -2.36 1.08 -8.09
C VAL A 106 -0.88 1.36 -7.83
N LEU A 107 -0.21 1.96 -8.81
CA LEU A 107 1.12 2.52 -8.60
C LEU A 107 1.00 4.04 -8.38
N PRO A 108 1.92 4.64 -7.58
CA PRO A 108 2.04 6.08 -7.45
C PRO A 108 2.04 6.77 -8.82
N GLY A 109 1.39 7.94 -8.92
CA GLY A 109 1.21 8.61 -10.21
C GLY A 109 -0.02 8.14 -10.99
N GLY A 110 -0.93 7.34 -10.39
CA GLY A 110 -2.25 7.02 -10.94
C GLY A 110 -2.26 5.93 -12.01
N LYS A 111 -1.43 4.91 -11.90
CA LYS A 111 -1.38 3.77 -12.82
C LYS A 111 -2.13 2.58 -12.20
N VAL A 112 -3.31 2.26 -12.73
CA VAL A 112 -4.21 1.24 -12.19
C VAL A 112 -4.23 0.02 -13.10
N GLY A 113 -3.85 -1.13 -12.55
CA GLY A 113 -3.93 -2.42 -13.21
C GLY A 113 -5.04 -3.28 -12.60
N VAL A 114 -5.87 -3.87 -13.43
CA VAL A 114 -6.94 -4.78 -13.02
C VAL A 114 -6.80 -6.08 -13.81
N TYR A 115 -6.73 -7.20 -13.15
CA TYR A 115 -6.65 -8.50 -13.79
C TYR A 115 -8.02 -9.08 -14.10
N ARG A 116 -8.15 -9.83 -15.21
CA ARG A 116 -9.41 -10.46 -15.59
C ARG A 116 -9.98 -11.36 -14.49
N GLY A 117 -9.14 -12.05 -13.75
CA GLY A 117 -9.57 -12.93 -12.67
C GLY A 117 -10.41 -12.24 -11.60
N ILE A 118 -10.05 -11.01 -11.20
CA ILE A 118 -10.86 -10.26 -10.23
C ILE A 118 -12.16 -9.71 -10.85
N LEU A 119 -12.13 -9.37 -12.16
CA LEU A 119 -13.34 -8.89 -12.85
C LEU A 119 -14.45 -9.93 -12.85
N ASN A 120 -14.11 -11.21 -12.89
CA ASN A 120 -15.06 -12.32 -12.88
C ASN A 120 -15.76 -12.50 -11.52
N LEU A 121 -15.27 -11.85 -10.46
CA LEU A 121 -15.88 -11.90 -9.14
C LEU A 121 -16.92 -10.77 -8.92
N PHE A 122 -16.96 -9.76 -9.78
CA PHE A 122 -17.87 -8.64 -9.63
C PHE A 122 -19.25 -8.98 -10.20
N GLU A 123 -20.28 -8.75 -9.40
CA GLU A 123 -21.67 -8.88 -9.83
C GLU A 123 -22.19 -7.63 -10.56
N ASN A 124 -21.59 -6.47 -10.24
CA ASN A 124 -22.01 -5.17 -10.76
C ASN A 124 -20.83 -4.17 -10.75
N ASP A 125 -21.09 -2.96 -11.26
CA ASP A 125 -20.08 -1.90 -11.33
C ASP A 125 -19.79 -1.27 -9.96
N ASP A 126 -20.67 -1.37 -8.98
CA ASP A 126 -20.42 -0.88 -7.63
C ASP A 126 -19.31 -1.72 -6.95
N GLN A 127 -19.27 -3.03 -7.22
CA GLN A 127 -18.20 -3.90 -6.71
C GLN A 127 -16.86 -3.65 -7.43
N LEU A 128 -16.88 -3.37 -8.73
CA LEU A 128 -15.69 -2.89 -9.43
C LEU A 128 -15.23 -1.55 -8.86
N ALA A 129 -16.17 -0.63 -8.60
CA ALA A 129 -15.91 0.65 -7.97
C ALA A 129 -15.35 0.50 -6.55
N THR A 130 -15.73 -0.55 -5.81
CA THR A 130 -15.16 -0.87 -4.50
C THR A 130 -13.64 -1.08 -4.60
N VAL A 131 -13.20 -1.95 -5.49
CA VAL A 131 -11.77 -2.27 -5.63
C VAL A 131 -10.99 -1.06 -6.15
N ILE A 132 -11.44 -0.43 -7.23
CA ILE A 132 -10.74 0.75 -7.78
C ILE A 132 -10.78 1.91 -6.79
N GLY A 133 -11.88 2.12 -6.08
CA GLY A 133 -11.99 3.14 -5.04
C GLY A 133 -11.02 2.91 -3.87
N HIS A 134 -10.87 1.66 -3.44
CA HIS A 134 -9.89 1.24 -2.44
C HIS A 134 -8.45 1.53 -2.89
N GLU A 135 -8.11 1.18 -4.14
CA GLU A 135 -6.80 1.47 -4.73
C GLU A 135 -6.52 2.99 -4.79
N ILE A 136 -7.50 3.78 -5.25
CA ILE A 136 -7.40 5.25 -5.23
C ILE A 136 -7.29 5.77 -3.79
N GLY A 137 -7.94 5.10 -2.83
CA GLY A 137 -7.82 5.36 -1.39
C GLY A 137 -6.36 5.24 -0.90
N HIS A 138 -5.63 4.21 -1.36
CA HIS A 138 -4.20 4.07 -1.06
C HIS A 138 -3.36 5.22 -1.61
N VAL A 139 -3.65 5.71 -2.82
CA VAL A 139 -2.96 6.88 -3.39
C VAL A 139 -3.27 8.13 -2.58
N ARG A 140 -4.55 8.39 -2.28
CA ARG A 140 -4.99 9.54 -1.48
C ARG A 140 -4.45 9.50 -0.05
N GLY A 141 -4.33 8.30 0.52
CA GLY A 141 -3.72 8.01 1.82
C GLY A 141 -2.19 8.10 1.81
N ARG A 142 -1.53 8.25 0.66
CA ARG A 142 -0.05 8.24 0.49
C ARG A 142 0.60 6.99 1.05
N HIS A 143 -0.10 5.86 1.05
CA HIS A 143 0.33 4.64 1.73
C HIS A 143 1.60 4.04 1.13
N ALA A 144 1.80 4.17 -0.20
CA ALA A 144 3.03 3.72 -0.85
C ALA A 144 4.26 4.52 -0.38
N ALA A 145 4.14 5.86 -0.30
CA ALA A 145 5.22 6.73 0.16
C ALA A 145 5.57 6.46 1.63
N GLU A 146 4.56 6.29 2.48
CA GLU A 146 4.76 5.92 3.88
C GLU A 146 5.45 4.57 4.03
N ARG A 147 5.00 3.55 3.29
CA ARG A 147 5.59 2.20 3.33
C ARG A 147 7.05 2.19 2.89
N VAL A 148 7.38 2.84 1.78
CA VAL A 148 8.77 2.98 1.30
C VAL A 148 9.62 3.72 2.31
N SER A 149 9.10 4.78 2.91
CA SER A 149 9.80 5.56 3.95
C SER A 149 10.08 4.73 5.20
N GLN A 150 9.11 3.92 5.63
CA GLN A 150 9.29 2.99 6.77
C GLN A 150 10.36 1.93 6.46
N GLN A 151 10.40 1.41 5.24
CA GLN A 151 11.43 0.46 4.81
C GLN A 151 12.82 1.09 4.82
N ILE A 152 12.97 2.31 4.29
CA ILE A 152 14.22 3.05 4.33
C ILE A 152 14.67 3.27 5.78
N ALA A 153 13.77 3.74 6.66
CA ALA A 153 14.08 3.95 8.07
C ALA A 153 14.50 2.65 8.77
N ALA A 154 13.81 1.55 8.51
CA ALA A 154 14.16 0.24 9.05
C ALA A 154 15.54 -0.24 8.54
N GLN A 155 15.83 -0.07 7.25
CA GLN A 155 17.13 -0.45 6.66
C GLN A 155 18.28 0.37 7.23
N VAL A 156 18.11 1.69 7.40
CA VAL A 156 19.09 2.56 8.03
C VAL A 156 19.31 2.16 9.50
N GLY A 157 18.23 1.93 10.24
CA GLY A 157 18.31 1.47 11.64
C GLY A 157 19.05 0.14 11.77
N LEU A 158 18.78 -0.81 10.86
CA LEU A 158 19.47 -2.09 10.80
C LEU A 158 20.97 -1.91 10.54
N THR A 159 21.35 -1.06 9.58
CA THR A 159 22.76 -0.80 9.27
C THR A 159 23.49 -0.20 10.47
N VAL A 160 22.87 0.76 11.16
CA VAL A 160 23.43 1.35 12.39
C VAL A 160 23.60 0.29 13.48
N ALA A 161 22.58 -0.56 13.67
CA ALA A 161 22.66 -1.64 14.66
C ALA A 161 23.77 -2.66 14.32
N GLN A 162 23.94 -3.04 13.06
CA GLN A 162 25.01 -3.94 12.61
C GLN A 162 26.40 -3.36 12.89
N VAL A 163 26.62 -2.08 12.56
CA VAL A 163 27.88 -1.40 12.84
C VAL A 163 28.15 -1.34 14.35
N ALA A 164 27.15 -0.99 15.14
CA ALA A 164 27.26 -0.93 16.60
C ALA A 164 27.60 -2.31 17.22
N LEU A 165 26.95 -3.38 16.75
CA LEU A 165 27.20 -4.74 17.20
C LEU A 165 28.61 -5.21 16.86
N GLN A 166 29.09 -4.89 15.65
CA GLN A 166 30.43 -5.26 15.20
C GLN A 166 31.53 -4.52 16.00
N GLN A 167 31.34 -3.21 16.26
CA GLN A 167 32.31 -2.39 17.00
C GLN A 167 32.41 -2.75 18.49
N ASN A 168 31.31 -3.27 19.09
CA ASN A 168 31.29 -3.64 20.51
C ASN A 168 31.62 -5.11 20.77
N GLU A 169 32.13 -5.87 19.78
CA GLU A 169 32.47 -7.28 19.87
C GLU A 169 31.34 -8.15 20.48
N VAL A 170 30.10 -7.81 20.15
CA VAL A 170 28.94 -8.53 20.66
C VAL A 170 28.96 -9.97 20.14
N ARG A 171 28.94 -10.94 21.06
CA ARG A 171 28.88 -12.35 20.70
C ARG A 171 27.65 -12.62 19.85
N TYR A 172 27.83 -13.33 18.73
CA TYR A 172 26.78 -13.59 17.74
C TYR A 172 26.27 -12.35 16.99
N ALA A 173 27.08 -11.28 16.87
CA ALA A 173 26.70 -10.05 16.16
C ALA A 173 26.22 -10.32 14.72
N ARG A 174 26.86 -11.25 13.99
CA ARG A 174 26.49 -11.62 12.62
C ARG A 174 25.14 -12.32 12.54
N GLU A 175 24.86 -13.24 13.47
CA GLU A 175 23.62 -13.99 13.56
C GLU A 175 22.45 -13.08 13.91
N ILE A 176 22.65 -12.17 14.86
CA ILE A 176 21.64 -11.16 15.23
C ILE A 176 21.37 -10.22 14.04
N ALA A 177 22.44 -9.73 13.39
CA ALA A 177 22.30 -8.86 12.21
C ALA A 177 21.61 -9.60 11.04
N GLY A 178 21.95 -10.88 10.84
CA GLY A 178 21.29 -11.71 9.82
C GLY A 178 19.80 -11.90 10.08
N ALA A 179 19.42 -12.17 11.34
CA ALA A 179 18.02 -12.33 11.74
C ALA A 179 17.24 -11.01 11.58
N LEU A 180 17.83 -9.87 11.97
CA LEU A 180 17.24 -8.55 11.78
C LEU A 180 17.12 -8.21 10.28
N GLY A 181 18.17 -8.52 9.49
CA GLY A 181 18.17 -8.31 8.04
C GLY A 181 17.10 -9.13 7.32
N ALA A 182 16.95 -10.41 7.70
CA ALA A 182 15.87 -11.24 7.17
C ALA A 182 14.49 -10.63 7.46
N GLY A 183 14.28 -10.16 8.69
CA GLY A 183 13.02 -9.49 9.07
C GLY A 183 12.71 -8.26 8.22
N VAL A 184 13.71 -7.44 7.92
CA VAL A 184 13.55 -6.26 7.04
C VAL A 184 13.31 -6.68 5.59
N THR A 185 14.03 -7.70 5.10
CA THR A 185 13.86 -8.20 3.72
C THR A 185 12.48 -8.80 3.51
N PHE A 186 11.98 -9.59 4.45
CA PHE A 186 10.60 -10.07 4.42
C PHE A 186 9.58 -8.93 4.55
N GLY A 187 9.92 -7.86 5.28
CA GLY A 187 9.11 -6.65 5.41
C GLY A 187 8.91 -5.87 4.11
N VAL A 188 9.82 -6.01 3.13
CA VAL A 188 9.72 -5.36 1.82
C VAL A 188 8.53 -5.89 0.99
N ILE A 189 8.14 -7.15 1.21
CA ILE A 189 7.02 -7.81 0.51
C ILE A 189 5.75 -7.80 1.39
N LEU A 190 5.81 -7.19 2.59
CA LEU A 190 4.68 -7.19 3.50
C LEU A 190 3.49 -6.42 2.95
N PRO A 191 2.29 -6.93 3.24
CA PRO A 191 1.04 -6.26 2.90
C PRO A 191 0.95 -4.86 3.53
N PHE A 192 -0.01 -4.07 3.07
CA PHE A 192 -0.34 -2.82 3.74
C PHE A 192 -0.72 -3.07 5.21
N SER A 193 -0.39 -2.12 6.08
CA SER A 193 -0.77 -2.24 7.49
C SER A 193 -2.29 -2.19 7.64
N ARG A 194 -2.82 -2.80 8.71
CA ARG A 194 -4.27 -2.74 9.01
C ARG A 194 -4.81 -1.30 9.05
N THR A 195 -4.02 -0.37 9.59
CA THR A 195 -4.39 1.05 9.62
C THR A 195 -4.54 1.61 8.21
N GLN A 196 -3.59 1.30 7.31
CA GLN A 196 -3.64 1.74 5.92
C GLN A 196 -4.82 1.12 5.16
N GLU A 197 -5.14 -0.15 5.44
CA GLU A 197 -6.31 -0.81 4.86
C GLU A 197 -7.62 -0.14 5.30
N TYR A 198 -7.78 0.14 6.61
CA TYR A 198 -8.96 0.87 7.12
C TYR A 198 -9.09 2.28 6.56
N GLU A 199 -7.98 2.97 6.36
CA GLU A 199 -7.96 4.29 5.73
C GLU A 199 -8.35 4.19 4.26
N ALA A 200 -7.80 3.23 3.51
CA ALA A 200 -8.12 3.00 2.10
C ALA A 200 -9.60 2.61 1.91
N ASP A 201 -10.15 1.77 2.79
CA ASP A 201 -11.57 1.41 2.77
C ASP A 201 -12.48 2.64 2.96
N ARG A 202 -12.21 3.47 3.97
CA ARG A 202 -12.99 4.67 4.26
C ARG A 202 -12.92 5.68 3.12
N LEU A 203 -11.71 5.95 2.65
CA LEU A 203 -11.49 6.85 1.51
C LEU A 203 -12.15 6.30 0.24
N GLY A 204 -12.05 4.99 0.00
CA GLY A 204 -12.67 4.30 -1.13
C GLY A 204 -14.18 4.41 -1.12
N VAL A 205 -14.82 4.18 0.03
CA VAL A 205 -16.27 4.31 0.23
C VAL A 205 -16.73 5.75 -0.02
N ASP A 206 -16.02 6.75 0.49
CA ASP A 206 -16.35 8.15 0.25
C ASP A 206 -16.20 8.53 -1.24
N ILE A 207 -15.18 7.99 -1.93
CA ILE A 207 -14.95 8.18 -3.37
C ILE A 207 -16.06 7.50 -4.18
N MET A 208 -16.46 6.28 -3.80
CA MET A 208 -17.60 5.57 -4.42
C MET A 208 -18.88 6.39 -4.35
N ALA A 209 -19.23 6.86 -3.16
CA ALA A 209 -20.43 7.68 -2.95
C ALA A 209 -20.39 8.97 -3.78
N ALA A 210 -19.26 9.68 -3.78
CA ALA A 210 -19.05 10.88 -4.60
C ALA A 210 -19.14 10.60 -6.11
N GLY A 211 -18.76 9.38 -6.53
CA GLY A 211 -18.88 8.88 -7.90
C GLY A 211 -20.29 8.37 -8.23
N GLY A 212 -21.24 8.34 -7.29
CA GLY A 212 -22.60 7.84 -7.49
C GLY A 212 -22.68 6.33 -7.61
N TYR A 213 -21.78 5.61 -6.98
CA TYR A 213 -21.80 4.17 -6.74
C TYR A 213 -22.35 3.86 -5.36
N ASP A 214 -22.91 2.67 -5.17
CA ASP A 214 -23.44 2.24 -3.88
C ASP A 214 -22.34 1.73 -2.94
N PRO A 215 -21.99 2.49 -1.87
CA PRO A 215 -20.93 2.10 -0.94
C PRO A 215 -21.19 0.82 -0.15
N ARG A 216 -22.47 0.37 -0.05
CA ARG A 216 -22.84 -0.86 0.65
C ARG A 216 -22.30 -2.09 -0.05
N GLN A 217 -22.09 -2.00 -1.37
CA GLN A 217 -21.49 -3.07 -2.17
C GLN A 217 -20.02 -3.35 -1.77
N ALA A 218 -19.35 -2.39 -1.13
CA ALA A 218 -18.00 -2.62 -0.59
C ALA A 218 -18.01 -3.69 0.50
N VAL A 219 -18.97 -3.64 1.43
CA VAL A 219 -19.08 -4.65 2.50
C VAL A 219 -19.39 -6.02 1.91
N ALA A 220 -20.35 -6.12 0.99
CA ALA A 220 -20.74 -7.38 0.35
C ALA A 220 -19.58 -7.99 -0.45
N PHE A 221 -18.81 -7.16 -1.16
CA PHE A 221 -17.67 -7.63 -1.94
C PHE A 221 -16.53 -8.15 -1.05
N TRP A 222 -16.14 -7.42 0.00
CA TRP A 222 -15.08 -7.86 0.90
C TRP A 222 -15.45 -9.14 1.67
N ASP A 223 -16.71 -9.27 2.07
CA ASP A 223 -17.19 -10.52 2.70
C ASP A 223 -17.05 -11.71 1.75
N ARG A 224 -17.47 -11.56 0.51
CA ARG A 224 -17.30 -12.59 -0.53
C ARG A 224 -15.84 -12.92 -0.81
N MET A 225 -14.97 -11.90 -0.92
CA MET A 225 -13.54 -12.10 -1.11
C MET A 225 -12.92 -12.89 0.05
N THR A 226 -13.31 -12.57 1.27
CA THR A 226 -12.83 -13.28 2.47
C THR A 226 -13.29 -14.73 2.49
N GLN A 227 -14.56 -15.00 2.13
CA GLN A 227 -15.09 -16.36 2.01
C GLN A 227 -14.39 -17.15 0.89
N ALA A 228 -14.19 -16.55 -0.27
CA ALA A 228 -13.47 -17.16 -1.38
C ALA A 228 -12.01 -17.47 -1.03
N ASN A 229 -11.36 -16.59 -0.26
CA ASN A 229 -9.99 -16.78 0.21
C ASN A 229 -9.88 -17.90 1.26
N ALA A 230 -10.85 -18.02 2.18
CA ALA A 230 -10.84 -19.02 3.25
C ALA A 230 -10.91 -20.47 2.72
N GLN A 231 -11.45 -20.67 1.52
CA GLN A 231 -11.58 -21.98 0.87
C GLN A 231 -10.31 -22.41 0.11
N ARG A 232 -9.27 -21.59 0.09
CA ARG A 232 -8.04 -21.81 -0.69
C ARG A 232 -6.87 -22.23 0.21
N ARG A 233 -5.98 -23.08 -0.32
CA ARG A 233 -4.73 -23.44 0.36
C ARG A 233 -3.70 -22.32 0.36
N GLN A 234 -3.74 -21.45 -0.67
CA GLN A 234 -2.90 -20.28 -0.78
C GLN A 234 -3.80 -19.04 -0.87
N PRO A 235 -3.44 -17.93 -0.20
CA PRO A 235 -4.20 -16.68 -0.28
C PRO A 235 -4.36 -16.22 -1.72
N LEU A 236 -5.48 -15.57 -2.02
CA LEU A 236 -5.66 -14.84 -3.26
C LEU A 236 -4.58 -13.75 -3.34
N GLU A 237 -4.05 -13.50 -4.54
CA GLU A 237 -2.99 -12.51 -4.77
C GLU A 237 -3.36 -11.15 -4.15
N PHE A 238 -4.57 -10.68 -4.43
CA PHE A 238 -5.09 -9.45 -3.86
C PHE A 238 -5.13 -9.46 -2.32
N MET A 239 -5.54 -10.56 -1.72
CA MET A 239 -5.62 -10.71 -0.26
C MET A 239 -4.24 -10.83 0.40
N SER A 240 -3.19 -11.17 -0.35
CA SER A 240 -1.82 -11.21 0.16
C SER A 240 -1.23 -9.81 0.36
N THR A 241 -1.63 -8.85 -0.46
CA THR A 241 -1.23 -7.44 -0.37
C THR A 241 -2.23 -6.59 0.42
N HIS A 242 -3.51 -6.98 0.43
CA HIS A 242 -4.63 -6.31 1.11
C HIS A 242 -5.32 -7.28 2.07
N PRO A 243 -4.73 -7.59 3.23
CA PRO A 243 -5.31 -8.54 4.17
C PRO A 243 -6.67 -8.09 4.68
N SER A 244 -7.64 -8.99 4.63
CA SER A 244 -8.96 -8.76 5.22
C SER A 244 -9.27 -9.80 6.28
N ASP A 245 -9.94 -9.36 7.32
CA ASP A 245 -10.50 -10.20 8.37
C ASP A 245 -11.89 -9.68 8.77
N GLY A 246 -12.58 -10.42 9.63
CA GLY A 246 -13.91 -10.04 10.10
C GLY A 246 -13.94 -8.67 10.79
N ASN A 247 -12.86 -8.23 11.43
CA ASN A 247 -12.78 -6.92 12.09
C ASN A 247 -12.73 -5.79 11.06
N ARG A 248 -12.00 -5.99 9.95
CA ARG A 248 -11.95 -5.01 8.85
C ARG A 248 -13.33 -4.84 8.21
N ILE A 249 -14.01 -5.95 7.91
CA ILE A 249 -15.37 -5.93 7.34
C ILE A 249 -16.36 -5.25 8.29
N ALA A 250 -16.30 -5.58 9.59
CA ALA A 250 -17.16 -4.97 10.60
C ALA A 250 -16.91 -3.45 10.71
N ALA A 251 -15.65 -3.01 10.70
CA ALA A 251 -15.29 -1.59 10.74
C ALA A 251 -15.76 -0.84 9.49
N LEU A 252 -15.65 -1.46 8.31
CA LEU A 252 -16.15 -0.91 7.05
C LEU A 252 -17.68 -0.76 7.08
N ASN A 253 -18.39 -1.80 7.52
CA ASN A 253 -19.85 -1.76 7.67
C ASN A 253 -20.29 -0.66 8.64
N GLN A 254 -19.63 -0.55 9.79
CA GLN A 254 -19.89 0.53 10.74
C GLN A 254 -19.69 1.91 10.11
N TYR A 255 -18.63 2.09 9.32
CA TYR A 255 -18.36 3.34 8.63
C TYR A 255 -19.45 3.68 7.60
N VAL A 256 -19.84 2.71 6.77
CA VAL A 256 -20.94 2.87 5.77
C VAL A 256 -22.24 3.32 6.45
N VAL A 257 -22.59 2.69 7.58
CA VAL A 257 -23.79 3.06 8.36
C VAL A 257 -23.65 4.47 8.97
N GLN A 258 -22.51 4.80 9.57
CA GLN A 258 -22.25 6.13 10.16
C GLN A 258 -22.33 7.27 9.13
N ARG A 259 -21.92 7.01 7.89
CA ARG A 259 -22.01 7.96 6.78
C ARG A 259 -23.42 8.14 6.24
N GLY A 260 -24.39 7.37 6.73
CA GLY A 260 -25.78 7.43 6.31
C GLY A 260 -26.09 6.70 5.01
N TYR A 261 -25.17 5.87 4.52
CA TYR A 261 -25.39 5.02 3.35
C TYR A 261 -26.23 3.78 3.74
N ARG A 262 -27.48 4.02 4.14
CA ARG A 262 -28.44 2.97 4.55
C ARG A 262 -29.14 2.37 3.34
N ALA A 263 -29.67 1.15 3.56
CA ALA A 263 -30.52 0.47 2.58
C ALA A 263 -31.83 1.21 2.34
#